data_7a8d26b4d3c67e97b75c024de62eae95
#
_entry.id   7a8d26b4d3c67e97b75c024de62eae95
#
_cell.length_a   1.000
_cell.length_b   1.000
_cell.length_c   1.000
_cell.angle_alpha   90.00
_cell.angle_beta   90.00
_cell.angle_gamma   90.00
#
_symmetry.space_group_name_H-M   'P 1'
#
loop_
_entity.id
_entity.type
_entity.pdbx_description
1 polymer ?
#
loop_
_entity_poly.entity_id
_entity_poly.type
_entity_poly.pdbx_seq_one_letter_code
_entity_poly.pdbx_strand_id
1 'polypeptide(L)'
;MKIVTAADVTLDRAWAAIDLARIADATVRLHWTDEPYVWHINDGVEVFVVLDGAVDMHYRDEAGSHVIRLEPGRIFVAEDGDEHVAHPVGAARILVIEQAGSV
;
A
#
# COMPACT_ATOMS: atom_id res chain seq x y z
N MET A 1 -23.97 -3.39 4.54
CA MET A 1 -23.22 -2.13 4.76
C MET A 1 -22.26 -2.34 5.90
N LYS A 2 -21.05 -1.79 5.80
CA LYS A 2 -20.04 -1.83 6.87
C LYS A 2 -19.25 -0.53 6.91
N ILE A 3 -18.72 -0.22 8.08
CA ILE A 3 -17.86 0.95 8.29
C ILE A 3 -16.58 0.43 8.96
N VAL A 4 -15.44 0.81 8.42
CA VAL A 4 -14.13 0.44 8.96
C VAL A 4 -13.37 1.71 9.28
N THR A 5 -12.89 1.82 10.51
CA THR A 5 -12.02 2.92 10.94
C THR A 5 -10.58 2.41 10.90
N ALA A 6 -9.80 2.92 9.98
CA ALA A 6 -8.45 2.40 9.73
C ALA A 6 -7.55 2.42 10.97
N ALA A 7 -7.58 3.51 11.75
CA ALA A 7 -6.75 3.64 12.94
C ALA A 7 -7.03 2.58 14.02
N ASP A 8 -8.22 1.96 14.00
CA ASP A 8 -8.59 0.92 14.96
C ASP A 8 -8.15 -0.47 14.53
N VAL A 9 -7.61 -0.62 13.32
CA VAL A 9 -7.19 -1.91 12.79
C VAL A 9 -5.75 -2.18 13.19
N THR A 10 -5.55 -3.28 13.94
CA THR A 10 -4.22 -3.83 14.24
C THR A 10 -4.28 -5.32 13.95
N LEU A 11 -3.35 -5.81 13.16
CA LEU A 11 -3.29 -7.21 12.76
C LEU A 11 -2.07 -7.88 13.37
N ASP A 12 -2.02 -9.20 13.30
CA ASP A 12 -1.05 -10.00 14.04
C ASP A 12 0.30 -10.18 13.31
N ARG A 13 0.40 -9.70 12.09
CA ARG A 13 1.64 -9.73 11.31
C ARG A 13 1.71 -8.59 10.31
N ALA A 14 2.94 -8.21 9.98
CA ALA A 14 3.21 -7.20 8.96
C ALA A 14 2.58 -7.58 7.61
N TRP A 15 2.00 -6.59 6.97
CA TRP A 15 1.35 -6.67 5.66
C TRP A 15 0.13 -7.59 5.61
N ALA A 16 -0.38 -8.02 6.75
CA ALA A 16 -1.69 -8.64 6.81
C ALA A 16 -2.76 -7.64 6.34
N ALA A 17 -3.87 -8.14 5.85
CA ALA A 17 -4.91 -7.31 5.28
C ALA A 17 -6.32 -7.80 5.62
N ILE A 18 -7.24 -6.85 5.63
CA ILE A 18 -8.67 -7.12 5.65
C ILE A 18 -9.19 -6.90 4.23
N ASP A 19 -9.91 -7.87 3.70
CA ASP A 19 -10.59 -7.72 2.42
C ASP A 19 -11.83 -6.84 2.64
N LEU A 20 -11.85 -5.67 2.03
CA LEU A 20 -12.97 -4.75 2.16
C LEU A 20 -14.02 -4.96 1.08
N ALA A 21 -13.59 -5.11 -0.15
CA ALA A 21 -14.46 -5.24 -1.29
C ALA A 21 -13.72 -5.83 -2.50
N ARG A 22 -14.51 -6.27 -3.45
CA ARG A 22 -14.03 -6.59 -4.80
C ARG A 22 -14.90 -5.84 -5.80
N ILE A 23 -14.27 -5.13 -6.71
CA ILE A 23 -14.95 -4.37 -7.76
C ILE A 23 -14.39 -4.84 -9.10
N ALA A 24 -15.21 -5.59 -9.86
CA ALA A 24 -14.77 -6.28 -11.07
C ALA A 24 -13.53 -7.15 -10.76
N ASP A 25 -12.40 -6.91 -11.43
CA ASP A 25 -11.16 -7.64 -11.22
C ASP A 25 -10.24 -7.00 -10.17
N ALA A 26 -10.69 -5.93 -9.51
CA ALA A 26 -9.90 -5.23 -8.52
C ALA A 26 -10.27 -5.65 -7.10
N THR A 27 -9.27 -5.78 -6.25
CA THR A 27 -9.44 -5.97 -4.81
C THR A 27 -9.21 -4.66 -4.08
N VAL A 28 -9.99 -4.42 -3.04
CA VAL A 28 -9.85 -3.29 -2.14
C VAL A 28 -9.54 -3.86 -0.77
N ARG A 29 -8.32 -3.62 -0.29
CA ARG A 29 -7.80 -4.24 0.93
C ARG A 29 -7.22 -3.19 1.86
N LEU A 30 -7.44 -3.35 3.15
CA LEU A 30 -6.81 -2.53 4.18
C LEU A 30 -5.67 -3.34 4.82
N HIS A 31 -4.43 -2.89 4.58
CA HIS A 31 -3.26 -3.47 5.19
C HIS A 31 -2.88 -2.76 6.49
N TRP A 32 -2.40 -3.53 7.43
CA TRP A 32 -1.66 -3.06 8.59
C TRP A 32 -0.22 -3.54 8.48
N THR A 33 0.74 -2.68 8.80
CA THR A 33 2.15 -3.09 8.83
C THR A 33 2.97 -2.23 9.78
N ASP A 34 4.00 -2.82 10.36
CA ASP A 34 5.04 -2.15 11.12
C ASP A 34 6.45 -2.50 10.58
N GLU A 35 6.52 -3.21 9.45
CA GLU A 35 7.76 -3.63 8.82
C GLU A 35 7.77 -3.32 7.32
N PRO A 36 8.96 -3.12 6.72
CA PRO A 36 9.07 -2.95 5.28
C PRO A 36 8.54 -4.14 4.50
N TYR A 37 8.04 -3.86 3.29
CA TYR A 37 7.75 -4.89 2.32
C TYR A 37 9.05 -5.31 1.61
N VAL A 38 8.95 -5.97 0.46
CA VAL A 38 10.09 -6.33 -0.37
C VAL A 38 10.06 -5.53 -1.68
N TRP A 39 11.22 -5.27 -2.25
CA TRP A 39 11.30 -4.69 -3.58
C TRP A 39 10.56 -5.58 -4.59
N HIS A 40 9.71 -4.99 -5.40
CA HIS A 40 8.99 -5.70 -6.44
C HIS A 40 8.72 -4.79 -7.64
N ILE A 41 8.44 -5.43 -8.76
CA ILE A 41 8.00 -4.76 -9.97
C ILE A 41 6.49 -4.84 -10.00
N ASN A 42 5.83 -3.71 -10.18
CA ASN A 42 4.38 -3.66 -10.13
C ASN A 42 3.77 -4.38 -11.33
N ASP A 43 2.79 -5.21 -11.06
CA ASP A 43 2.02 -5.95 -12.07
C ASP A 43 0.64 -5.29 -12.20
N GLY A 44 0.46 -4.51 -13.27
CA GLY A 44 -0.72 -3.68 -13.43
C GLY A 44 -0.65 -2.39 -12.64
N VAL A 45 -1.79 -1.76 -12.42
CA VAL A 45 -1.90 -0.51 -11.66
C VAL A 45 -2.23 -0.81 -10.21
N GLU A 46 -1.57 -0.11 -9.30
CA GLU A 46 -1.86 -0.17 -7.87
C GLU A 46 -2.12 1.24 -7.35
N VAL A 47 -3.20 1.41 -6.60
CA VAL A 47 -3.47 2.65 -5.86
C VAL A 47 -3.16 2.39 -4.39
N PHE A 48 -2.23 3.17 -3.84
CA PHE A 48 -1.70 3.00 -2.50
C PHE A 48 -1.99 4.25 -1.68
N VAL A 49 -2.81 4.11 -0.65
CA VAL A 49 -3.34 5.23 0.13
C VAL A 49 -3.03 5.01 1.60
N VAL A 50 -2.16 5.82 2.18
CA VAL A 50 -1.92 5.80 3.62
C VAL A 50 -3.10 6.48 4.32
N LEU A 51 -3.79 5.75 5.17
CA LEU A 51 -4.93 6.27 5.94
C LEU A 51 -4.54 6.67 7.36
N ASP A 52 -3.52 6.04 7.93
CA ASP A 52 -3.02 6.32 9.26
C ASP A 52 -1.53 6.00 9.33
N GLY A 53 -0.76 6.83 10.04
CA GLY A 53 0.69 6.72 10.07
C GLY A 53 1.36 7.33 8.85
N ALA A 54 2.55 6.85 8.53
CA ALA A 54 3.32 7.32 7.38
C ALA A 54 4.11 6.16 6.78
N VAL A 55 4.39 6.28 5.48
CA VAL A 55 5.20 5.32 4.72
C VAL A 55 6.22 6.08 3.89
N ASP A 56 7.49 5.71 4.02
CA ASP A 56 8.50 6.14 3.07
C ASP A 56 8.50 5.17 1.88
N MET A 57 7.99 5.64 0.75
CA MET A 57 7.96 4.86 -0.46
C MET A 57 9.26 5.04 -1.22
N HIS A 58 10.02 3.95 -1.34
CA HIS A 58 11.23 3.90 -2.16
C HIS A 58 10.84 3.42 -3.55
N TYR A 59 11.28 4.13 -4.56
CA TYR A 59 11.02 3.73 -5.95
C TYR A 59 12.22 4.02 -6.84
N ARG A 60 12.29 3.34 -7.96
CA ARG A 60 13.33 3.48 -8.97
C ARG A 60 12.70 3.87 -10.30
N ASP A 61 13.38 4.76 -10.99
CA ASP A 61 13.07 5.14 -12.36
C ASP A 61 14.37 5.34 -13.15
N GLU A 62 14.28 5.87 -14.35
CA GLU A 62 15.45 6.13 -15.22
C GLU A 62 16.45 7.09 -14.58
N ALA A 63 16.00 7.99 -13.73
CA ALA A 63 16.85 8.95 -13.03
C ALA A 63 17.53 8.37 -11.78
N GLY A 64 17.20 7.13 -11.37
CA GLY A 64 17.79 6.45 -10.23
C GLY A 64 16.78 6.12 -9.14
N SER A 65 17.28 6.06 -7.90
CA SER A 65 16.46 5.73 -6.72
C SER A 65 15.96 6.98 -6.02
N HIS A 66 14.72 6.95 -5.57
CA HIS A 66 14.03 8.05 -4.91
C HIS A 66 13.29 7.56 -3.68
N VAL A 67 13.00 8.48 -2.76
CA VAL A 67 12.16 8.24 -1.59
C VAL A 67 11.16 9.38 -1.49
N ILE A 68 9.89 9.04 -1.28
CA ILE A 68 8.85 10.01 -1.01
C ILE A 68 8.08 9.60 0.25
N ARG A 69 7.85 10.54 1.16
CA ARG A 69 7.03 10.29 2.34
C ARG A 69 5.56 10.39 1.99
N LEU A 70 4.82 9.32 2.25
CA LEU A 70 3.38 9.26 2.10
C LEU A 70 2.72 9.36 3.46
N GLU A 71 1.90 10.38 3.61
CA GLU A 71 1.06 10.62 4.78
C GLU A 71 -0.39 10.71 4.33
N PRO A 72 -1.37 10.66 5.25
CA PRO A 72 -2.77 10.84 4.88
C PRO A 72 -2.98 12.10 4.03
N GLY A 73 -3.61 11.94 2.87
CA GLY A 73 -3.81 12.98 1.88
C GLY A 73 -2.92 12.88 0.65
N ARG A 74 -1.85 12.07 0.69
CA ARG A 74 -1.04 11.75 -0.49
C ARG A 74 -1.40 10.36 -1.00
N ILE A 75 -1.52 10.24 -2.30
CA ILE A 75 -1.85 8.97 -2.98
C ILE A 75 -0.69 8.61 -3.89
N PHE A 76 -0.22 7.37 -3.77
CA PHE A 76 0.80 6.82 -4.66
C PHE A 76 0.11 5.89 -5.66
N VAL A 77 0.26 6.18 -6.93
CA VAL A 77 -0.25 5.33 -7.99
C VAL A 77 0.93 4.71 -8.70
N ALA A 78 1.11 3.41 -8.52
CA ALA A 78 2.13 2.66 -9.24
C ALA A 78 1.53 2.16 -10.54
N GLU A 79 2.25 2.34 -11.62
CA GLU A 79 1.89 1.84 -12.94
C GLU A 79 2.58 0.51 -13.21
N ASP A 80 2.11 -0.20 -14.22
CA ASP A 80 2.72 -1.47 -14.63
C ASP A 80 4.22 -1.28 -14.91
N GLY A 81 5.03 -2.13 -14.31
CA GLY A 81 6.50 -2.08 -14.46
C GLY A 81 7.24 -1.20 -13.47
N ASP A 82 6.55 -0.40 -12.67
CA ASP A 82 7.19 0.44 -11.65
C ASP A 82 7.82 -0.42 -10.56
N GLU A 83 9.05 -0.07 -10.17
CA GLU A 83 9.76 -0.73 -9.09
C GLU A 83 9.65 0.09 -7.81
N HIS A 84 9.18 -0.54 -6.74
CA HIS A 84 9.03 0.16 -5.46
C HIS A 84 9.05 -0.78 -4.26
N VAL A 85 9.26 -0.19 -3.08
CA VAL A 85 9.12 -0.87 -1.79
C VAL A 85 8.64 0.14 -0.74
N ALA A 86 7.66 -0.27 0.05
CA ALA A 86 7.11 0.54 1.12
C ALA A 86 7.83 0.29 2.44
N HIS A 87 8.27 1.37 3.10
CA HIS A 87 8.89 1.35 4.43
C HIS A 87 8.02 2.12 5.40
N PRO A 88 7.24 1.49 6.29
CA PRO A 88 6.43 2.21 7.25
C PRO A 88 7.31 2.94 8.27
N VAL A 89 6.81 4.07 8.75
CA VAL A 89 7.40 4.80 9.86
C VAL A 89 6.59 4.46 11.10
N GLY A 90 7.09 3.49 11.90
CA GLY A 90 6.27 2.87 12.93
C GLY A 90 5.18 1.99 12.31
N ALA A 91 3.98 1.98 12.87
CA ALA A 91 2.85 1.26 12.30
C ALA A 91 2.08 2.14 11.32
N ALA A 92 1.61 1.55 10.23
CA ALA A 92 0.80 2.25 9.23
C ALA A 92 -0.40 1.40 8.80
N ARG A 93 -1.46 2.08 8.38
CA ARG A 93 -2.67 1.48 7.81
C ARG A 93 -2.84 2.03 6.41
N ILE A 94 -2.93 1.12 5.45
CA ILE A 94 -2.81 1.43 4.04
C ILE A 94 -3.95 0.78 3.28
N LEU A 95 -4.69 1.58 2.53
CA LEU A 95 -5.67 1.09 1.58
C LEU A 95 -4.96 0.80 0.27
N VAL A 96 -5.08 -0.43 -0.22
CA VAL A 96 -4.49 -0.85 -1.49
C VAL A 96 -5.60 -1.32 -2.42
N ILE A 97 -5.63 -0.74 -3.59
CA ILE A 97 -6.56 -1.12 -4.67
C ILE A 97 -5.70 -1.61 -5.83
N GLU A 98 -5.88 -2.85 -6.21
CA GLU A 98 -5.08 -3.47 -7.27
C GLU A 98 -5.83 -4.63 -7.93
N GLN A 99 -5.35 -5.07 -9.07
CA GLN A 99 -5.88 -6.25 -9.72
C GLN A 99 -5.73 -7.47 -8.82
N ALA A 100 -6.75 -8.30 -8.74
CA ALA A 100 -6.72 -9.52 -7.95
C ALA A 100 -5.55 -10.41 -8.36
N GLY A 101 -4.79 -10.90 -7.35
CA GLY A 101 -3.63 -11.75 -7.57
C GLY A 101 -2.32 -10.99 -7.80
N SER A 102 -2.33 -9.67 -7.82
CA SER A 102 -1.10 -8.85 -7.86
C SER A 102 -0.31 -8.97 -6.56
N VAL A 103 0.98 -8.80 -6.66
CA VAL A 103 1.92 -8.88 -5.52
C VAL A 103 2.54 -7.56 -5.15
#